data_59f9ef0fd4a9f1dd9ce74cbee106fe32
#
_entry.id   59f9ef0fd4a9f1dd9ce74cbee106fe32
#
_cell.length_a   1.000
_cell.length_b   1.000
_cell.length_c   1.000
_cell.angle_alpha   90.00
_cell.angle_beta   90.00
_cell.angle_gamma   90.00
#
_symmetry.space_group_name_H-M   'P 1'
#
loop_
_entity.id
_entity.type
_entity.pdbx_description
1 polymer ?
#
loop_
_entity_poly.entity_id
_entity_poly.type
_entity_poly.pdbx_seq_one_letter_code
_entity_poly.pdbx_strand_id
1 'polypeptide(L)'
;MTGKTTNLHEYRFFSPKSLSMVIAYSTWARDYAKWLEGEDWVKSFEANIPLDRRRYGSVLPADIRKAYFDTDWMSDFRIITTDGRTLIREVATRMQLSKRSALEKLEFSRRYWKDTDIDSWGIVIMGDDL
;
A
#
# COMPACT_ATOMS: atom_id res chain seq x y z
N MET A 1 3.23 26.86 3.98
CA MET A 1 3.59 26.29 4.33
C MET A 1 3.91 25.38 4.03
N THR A 2 4.18 25.09 3.65
CA THR A 2 4.51 24.01 3.41
C THR A 2 5.35 23.37 4.30
N GLY A 3 5.51 23.79 5.37
CA GLY A 3 6.30 23.14 6.34
C GLY A 3 5.99 21.69 6.53
N LYS A 4 4.80 21.30 6.23
CA LYS A 4 4.45 19.92 6.41
C LYS A 4 5.23 18.99 5.49
N THR A 5 5.69 19.46 4.36
CA THR A 5 6.45 18.57 3.50
C THR A 5 7.79 18.23 4.11
N THR A 6 8.31 19.08 4.99
CA THR A 6 9.57 18.78 5.65
C THR A 6 9.43 17.75 6.74
N ASN A 7 8.17 17.42 7.13
CA ASN A 7 7.94 16.40 8.15
C ASN A 7 7.79 15.01 7.57
N LEU A 8 7.82 14.89 6.27
CA LEU A 8 7.74 13.58 5.64
C LEU A 8 9.08 12.90 5.76
N HIS A 9 9.05 11.69 6.25
CA HIS A 9 10.25 10.85 6.29
C HIS A 9 10.26 9.97 5.07
N GLU A 10 11.40 9.92 4.41
CA GLU A 10 11.62 9.01 3.30
C GLU A 10 12.73 8.07 3.69
N TYR A 11 12.47 6.79 3.55
CA TYR A 11 13.45 5.74 3.76
C TYR A 11 13.73 5.12 2.41
N ARG A 12 14.99 5.11 2.00
CA ARG A 12 15.36 4.62 0.67
C ARG A 12 16.36 3.50 0.81
N PHE A 13 16.15 2.44 0.04
CA PHE A 13 17.17 1.40 -0.06
C PHE A 13 17.05 0.73 -1.42
N PHE A 14 18.16 0.16 -1.88
CA PHE A 14 18.16 -0.58 -3.12
C PHE A 14 17.66 -2.00 -2.88
N SER A 15 16.73 -2.46 -3.71
CA SER A 15 16.20 -3.82 -3.64
C SER A 15 16.83 -4.67 -4.72
N PRO A 16 17.68 -5.63 -4.35
CA PRO A 16 18.20 -6.59 -5.34
C PRO A 16 17.11 -7.42 -6.01
N LYS A 17 16.05 -7.76 -5.28
CA LYS A 17 14.94 -8.51 -5.87
C LYS A 17 14.26 -7.75 -6.99
N SER A 18 14.07 -6.45 -6.82
CA SER A 18 13.33 -5.62 -7.77
C SER A 18 14.25 -4.82 -8.67
N LEU A 19 15.56 -4.84 -8.42
CA LEU A 19 16.57 -4.11 -9.19
C LEU A 19 16.22 -2.61 -9.27
N SER A 20 15.76 -2.05 -8.16
CA SER A 20 15.35 -0.65 -8.12
C SER A 20 15.40 -0.12 -6.71
N MET A 21 15.34 1.21 -6.60
CA MET A 21 15.25 1.86 -5.30
C MET A 21 13.84 1.73 -4.77
N VAL A 22 13.73 1.34 -3.50
CA VAL A 22 12.45 1.29 -2.80
C VAL A 22 12.38 2.52 -1.90
N ILE A 23 11.25 3.22 -1.96
CA ILE A 23 11.00 4.39 -1.13
C ILE A 23 9.84 4.05 -0.21
N ALA A 24 10.04 4.24 1.09
CA ALA A 24 8.98 4.05 2.09
C ALA A 24 8.79 5.36 2.84
N TYR A 25 7.54 5.66 3.18
CA TYR A 25 7.21 6.93 3.83
C TYR A 25 6.89 6.75 5.31
N SER A 26 7.08 5.56 5.84
CA SER A 26 6.95 5.29 7.28
C SER A 26 7.92 4.18 7.66
N THR A 27 8.20 4.10 8.97
CA THR A 27 9.05 3.02 9.46
C THR A 27 8.38 1.67 9.25
N TRP A 28 7.05 1.61 9.35
CA TRP A 28 6.32 0.36 9.15
C TRP A 28 6.41 -0.13 7.72
N ALA A 29 6.26 0.77 6.77
CA ALA A 29 6.40 0.41 5.36
C ALA A 29 7.84 0.00 5.05
N ARG A 30 8.82 0.72 5.61
CA ARG A 30 10.22 0.36 5.44
C ARG A 30 10.49 -1.04 5.98
N ASP A 31 10.01 -1.32 7.19
CA ASP A 31 10.27 -2.62 7.82
C ASP A 31 9.62 -3.75 7.03
N TYR A 32 8.42 -3.52 6.53
CA TYR A 32 7.76 -4.53 5.71
C TYR A 32 8.52 -4.75 4.40
N ALA A 33 8.98 -3.68 3.76
CA ALA A 33 9.75 -3.79 2.53
C ALA A 33 11.04 -4.59 2.75
N LYS A 34 11.72 -4.34 3.86
CA LYS A 34 12.94 -5.09 4.18
C LYS A 34 12.63 -6.55 4.48
N TRP A 35 11.51 -6.82 5.10
CA TRP A 35 11.08 -8.18 5.34
C TRP A 35 10.82 -8.91 4.01
N LEU A 36 10.16 -8.23 3.06
CA LEU A 36 9.91 -8.81 1.74
C LEU A 36 11.21 -9.17 1.04
N GLU A 37 12.24 -8.31 1.19
CA GLU A 37 13.52 -8.54 0.57
C GLU A 37 14.16 -9.84 1.05
N GLY A 38 13.89 -10.24 2.28
CA GLY A 38 14.48 -11.45 2.85
C GLY A 38 13.67 -12.72 2.64
N GLU A 39 12.48 -12.64 2.03
CA GLU A 39 11.60 -13.81 1.94
C GLU A 39 11.79 -14.56 0.63
N ASP A 40 12.00 -15.87 0.73
CA ASP A 40 12.27 -16.69 -0.44
C ASP A 40 11.11 -16.77 -1.41
N TRP A 41 9.88 -16.63 -0.93
CA TRP A 41 8.69 -16.72 -1.77
C TRP A 41 8.43 -15.44 -2.57
N VAL A 42 9.14 -14.36 -2.28
CA VAL A 42 8.99 -13.09 -2.97
C VAL A 42 9.97 -13.03 -4.11
N LYS A 43 9.46 -12.94 -5.34
CA LYS A 43 10.30 -12.77 -6.53
C LYS A 43 10.72 -11.31 -6.69
N SER A 44 9.75 -10.40 -6.58
CA SER A 44 9.99 -8.96 -6.69
C SER A 44 8.83 -8.22 -6.03
N PHE A 45 9.02 -6.93 -5.77
CA PHE A 45 7.94 -6.11 -5.22
C PHE A 45 8.16 -4.65 -5.59
N GLU A 46 7.07 -3.90 -5.57
CA GLU A 46 7.09 -2.46 -5.81
C GLU A 46 6.35 -1.79 -4.67
N ALA A 47 6.83 -0.62 -4.28
CA ALA A 47 6.16 0.20 -3.27
C ALA A 47 5.44 1.37 -3.95
N ASN A 48 4.39 1.85 -3.31
CA ASN A 48 3.68 3.06 -3.70
C ASN A 48 3.11 2.97 -5.12
N ILE A 49 2.19 2.05 -5.32
CA ILE A 49 1.57 1.80 -6.62
C ILE A 49 0.46 2.81 -6.84
N PRO A 50 0.59 3.73 -7.81
CA PRO A 50 -0.48 4.70 -8.08
C PRO A 50 -1.74 3.99 -8.56
N LEU A 51 -2.89 4.39 -8.02
CA LEU A 51 -4.16 3.92 -8.52
C LEU A 51 -4.58 4.79 -9.70
N ASP A 52 -5.16 4.14 -10.72
CA ASP A 52 -5.58 4.83 -11.92
C ASP A 52 -6.95 5.46 -11.69
N ARG A 53 -7.03 6.79 -11.70
CA ARG A 53 -8.28 7.50 -11.45
C ARG A 53 -9.37 7.16 -12.47
N ARG A 54 -9.00 6.75 -13.66
CA ARG A 54 -9.98 6.33 -14.67
C ARG A 54 -10.74 5.09 -14.24
N ARG A 55 -10.21 4.35 -13.27
CA ARG A 55 -10.85 3.13 -12.76
C ARG A 55 -11.66 3.37 -11.50
N TYR A 56 -11.68 4.59 -10.98
CA TYR A 56 -12.43 4.87 -9.75
C TYR A 56 -13.93 4.64 -9.90
N GLY A 57 -14.45 4.68 -11.14
CA GLY A 57 -15.85 4.39 -11.38
C GLY A 57 -16.26 2.96 -11.01
N SER A 58 -15.30 2.04 -10.91
CA SER A 58 -15.60 0.67 -10.51
C SER A 58 -15.62 0.49 -8.99
N VAL A 59 -15.26 1.53 -8.24
CA VAL A 59 -15.28 1.49 -6.77
C VAL A 59 -16.69 1.82 -6.31
N LEU A 60 -17.35 0.88 -5.63
CA LEU A 60 -18.67 1.13 -5.08
C LEU A 60 -18.59 2.21 -4.02
N PRO A 61 -19.45 3.25 -4.07
CA PRO A 61 -19.29 4.41 -3.20
C PRO A 61 -19.91 4.26 -1.81
N ALA A 62 -20.62 3.18 -1.54
CA ALA A 62 -21.32 3.03 -0.26
C ALA A 62 -20.34 3.15 0.91
N ASP A 63 -20.67 4.02 1.85
CA ASP A 63 -19.92 4.24 3.08
C ASP A 63 -18.50 4.79 2.89
N ILE A 64 -18.21 5.33 1.70
CA ILE A 64 -16.94 6.00 1.43
C ILE A 64 -17.26 7.44 1.07
N ARG A 65 -16.64 8.39 1.79
CA ARG A 65 -16.89 9.81 1.55
C ARG A 65 -16.45 10.23 0.17
N LYS A 66 -17.18 11.15 -0.41
CA LYS A 66 -16.97 11.56 -1.80
C LYS A 66 -15.56 12.07 -2.07
N ALA A 67 -14.95 12.73 -1.10
CA ALA A 67 -13.61 13.30 -1.27
C ALA A 67 -12.57 12.24 -1.63
N TYR A 68 -12.79 10.98 -1.25
CA TYR A 68 -11.86 9.91 -1.58
C TYR A 68 -11.79 9.66 -3.09
N PHE A 69 -12.88 9.97 -3.82
CA PHE A 69 -12.90 9.79 -5.27
C PHE A 69 -12.21 10.93 -6.02
N ASP A 70 -11.83 11.99 -5.29
CA ASP A 70 -11.10 13.12 -5.85
C ASP A 70 -9.62 13.11 -5.44
N THR A 71 -9.16 12.02 -4.84
CA THR A 71 -7.80 11.91 -4.31
C THR A 71 -6.97 10.95 -5.15
N ASP A 72 -5.71 11.30 -5.38
CA ASP A 72 -4.78 10.38 -6.04
C ASP A 72 -4.21 9.43 -5.01
N TRP A 73 -4.77 8.23 -4.94
CA TRP A 73 -4.35 7.22 -3.98
C TRP A 73 -3.23 6.35 -4.52
N MET A 74 -2.48 5.76 -3.60
CA MET A 74 -1.49 4.75 -3.92
C MET A 74 -1.71 3.57 -2.99
N SER A 75 -1.50 2.35 -3.53
CA SER A 75 -1.41 1.17 -2.68
C SER A 75 0.03 1.00 -2.22
N ASP A 76 0.21 0.44 -1.03
CA ASP A 76 1.53 0.41 -0.42
C ASP A 76 2.48 -0.55 -1.14
N PHE A 77 2.03 -1.76 -1.47
CA PHE A 77 2.91 -2.75 -2.08
C PHE A 77 2.18 -3.63 -3.09
N ARG A 78 2.86 -3.89 -4.20
CA ARG A 78 2.50 -4.96 -5.13
C ARG A 78 3.64 -5.97 -5.12
N ILE A 79 3.31 -7.23 -4.86
CA ILE A 79 4.28 -8.30 -4.68
C ILE A 79 4.05 -9.34 -5.74
N ILE A 80 5.13 -9.77 -6.39
CA ILE A 80 5.11 -10.90 -7.32
C ILE A 80 5.78 -12.07 -6.60
N THR A 81 5.07 -13.18 -6.50
CA THR A 81 5.61 -14.36 -5.84
C THR A 81 6.40 -15.21 -6.81
N THR A 82 7.22 -16.12 -6.27
CA THR A 82 8.02 -17.00 -7.11
C THR A 82 7.18 -17.95 -7.94
N ASP A 83 5.94 -18.24 -7.52
CA ASP A 83 5.01 -19.05 -8.30
C ASP A 83 4.09 -18.20 -9.20
N GLY A 84 4.42 -16.94 -9.39
CA GLY A 84 3.76 -16.10 -10.40
C GLY A 84 2.49 -15.40 -9.96
N ARG A 85 2.18 -15.37 -8.68
CA ARG A 85 0.98 -14.67 -8.21
C ARG A 85 1.28 -13.20 -7.93
N THR A 86 0.26 -12.36 -8.07
CA THR A 86 0.34 -10.94 -7.79
C THR A 86 -0.49 -10.63 -6.55
N LEU A 87 0.15 -10.03 -5.56
CA LEU A 87 -0.49 -9.68 -4.29
C LEU A 87 -0.44 -8.17 -4.09
N ILE A 88 -1.52 -7.60 -3.61
CA ILE A 88 -1.54 -6.21 -3.15
C ILE A 88 -1.62 -6.24 -1.63
N ARG A 89 -0.74 -5.48 -0.98
CA ARG A 89 -0.73 -5.41 0.48
C ARG A 89 -0.69 -3.95 0.91
N GLU A 90 -1.64 -3.60 1.78
CA GLU A 90 -1.67 -2.30 2.43
C GLU A 90 -1.12 -2.48 3.84
N VAL A 91 -0.29 -1.54 4.26
CA VAL A 91 0.33 -1.61 5.59
C VAL A 91 -0.39 -0.63 6.52
N ALA A 92 -0.79 -1.11 7.67
CA ALA A 92 -1.50 -0.29 8.65
C ALA A 92 -1.06 -0.66 10.05
N THR A 93 -1.21 0.28 10.97
CA THR A 93 -1.01 0.01 12.39
C THR A 93 -2.35 -0.25 13.05
N ARG A 94 -2.34 -0.84 14.24
CA ARG A 94 -3.58 -1.07 14.98
C ARG A 94 -4.29 0.25 15.28
N MET A 95 -3.50 1.28 15.61
CA MET A 95 -4.07 2.59 15.90
C MET A 95 -4.80 3.16 14.68
N GLN A 96 -4.21 3.01 13.49
CA GLN A 96 -4.86 3.48 12.28
C GLN A 96 -6.18 2.76 12.03
N LEU A 97 -6.25 1.48 12.35
CA LEU A 97 -7.46 0.69 12.10
C LEU A 97 -8.63 1.10 13.00
N SER A 98 -8.40 1.94 14.01
CA SER A 98 -9.47 2.50 14.82
C SER A 98 -10.04 3.79 14.24
N LYS A 99 -9.46 4.29 13.15
CA LYS A 99 -9.86 5.57 12.54
C LYS A 99 -10.68 5.34 11.28
N ARG A 100 -11.78 6.08 11.19
CA ARG A 100 -12.66 5.99 10.02
C ARG A 100 -11.93 6.29 8.73
N SER A 101 -11.05 7.31 8.75
CA SER A 101 -10.33 7.69 7.53
C SER A 101 -9.45 6.57 7.00
N ALA A 102 -8.79 5.84 7.89
CA ALA A 102 -7.95 4.73 7.48
C ALA A 102 -8.80 3.57 6.95
N LEU A 103 -9.90 3.28 7.63
CA LEU A 103 -10.79 2.20 7.20
C LEU A 103 -11.39 2.49 5.83
N GLU A 104 -11.78 3.74 5.59
CA GLU A 104 -12.32 4.11 4.28
C GLU A 104 -11.26 3.99 3.18
N LYS A 105 -10.03 4.39 3.48
CA LYS A 105 -8.95 4.28 2.52
C LYS A 105 -8.69 2.82 2.17
N LEU A 106 -8.66 1.96 3.18
CA LEU A 106 -8.42 0.53 2.97
C LEU A 106 -9.57 -0.09 2.17
N GLU A 107 -10.80 0.30 2.48
CA GLU A 107 -11.95 -0.23 1.76
C GLU A 107 -11.97 0.26 0.31
N PHE A 108 -11.56 1.51 0.07
CA PHE A 108 -11.42 2.03 -1.28
C PHE A 108 -10.43 1.18 -2.07
N SER A 109 -9.28 0.90 -1.48
CA SER A 109 -8.26 0.07 -2.12
C SER A 109 -8.80 -1.33 -2.42
N ARG A 110 -9.46 -1.95 -1.44
CA ARG A 110 -9.98 -3.30 -1.61
C ARG A 110 -10.97 -3.36 -2.78
N ARG A 111 -11.88 -2.38 -2.86
CA ARG A 111 -12.87 -2.33 -3.93
C ARG A 111 -12.24 -2.03 -5.28
N TYR A 112 -11.19 -1.20 -5.28
CA TYR A 112 -10.47 -0.88 -6.51
C TYR A 112 -9.85 -2.13 -7.13
N TRP A 113 -9.20 -2.95 -6.30
CA TRP A 113 -8.48 -4.11 -6.81
C TRP A 113 -9.36 -5.33 -7.03
N LYS A 114 -10.59 -5.31 -6.52
CA LYS A 114 -11.46 -6.49 -6.51
C LYS A 114 -11.67 -7.11 -7.89
N ASP A 115 -11.88 -6.29 -8.90
CA ASP A 115 -12.18 -6.79 -10.24
C ASP A 115 -11.00 -6.69 -11.18
N THR A 116 -9.81 -6.64 -10.63
CA THR A 116 -8.59 -6.65 -11.41
C THR A 116 -8.03 -8.08 -11.47
N ASP A 117 -6.90 -8.23 -12.14
CA ASP A 117 -6.29 -9.54 -12.30
C ASP A 117 -5.27 -9.89 -11.21
N ILE A 118 -5.33 -9.24 -10.06
CA ILE A 118 -4.49 -9.64 -8.93
C ILE A 118 -5.04 -10.91 -8.29
N ASP A 119 -4.16 -11.65 -7.62
CA ASP A 119 -4.56 -12.89 -6.98
C ASP A 119 -5.03 -12.70 -5.55
N SER A 120 -4.54 -11.68 -4.85
CA SER A 120 -4.91 -11.47 -3.45
C SER A 120 -4.70 -10.02 -3.04
N TRP A 121 -5.62 -9.50 -2.25
CA TRP A 121 -5.51 -8.20 -1.59
C TRP A 121 -5.54 -8.46 -0.07
N GLY A 122 -4.72 -7.74 0.68
CA GLY A 122 -4.72 -7.90 2.12
C GLY A 122 -4.10 -6.73 2.85
N ILE A 123 -4.29 -6.74 4.17
CA ILE A 123 -3.75 -5.74 5.08
C ILE A 123 -2.67 -6.38 5.94
N VAL A 124 -1.54 -5.70 6.04
CA VAL A 124 -0.46 -6.11 6.93
C VAL A 124 -0.47 -5.17 8.13
N ILE A 125 -0.63 -5.72 9.31
CA ILE A 125 -0.64 -4.92 10.53
C ILE A 125 0.76 -4.90 11.09
N MET A 126 1.33 -3.70 11.15
CA MET A 126 2.70 -3.47 11.60
C MET A 126 2.73 -2.49 12.77
N GLY A 127 3.81 -2.40 13.41
CA GLY A 127 4.04 -1.37 14.41
C GLY A 127 3.18 -1.50 15.62
N ASP A 128 3.38 -2.29 16.48
CA ASP A 128 2.53 -2.47 17.54
C ASP A 128 2.61 -1.76 18.70
N ASP A 129 2.41 -1.54 19.13
CA ASP A 129 2.24 -1.34 19.90
C ASP A 129 1.88 -1.02 20.70
N LEU A 130 1.85 -1.05 21.15
CA LEU A 130 1.53 -0.83 21.96
C LEU A 130 1.38 -0.34 22.37
#